data_e8f875ff2aefd1ecef29b17c697bcd55
#
_entry.id   e8f875ff2aefd1ecef29b17c697bcd55
#
_cell.length_a   1.000
_cell.length_b   1.000
_cell.length_c   1.000
_cell.angle_alpha   90.00
_cell.angle_beta   90.00
_cell.angle_gamma   90.00
#
_symmetry.space_group_name_H-M   'P 1'
#
loop_
_entity.id
_entity.type
_entity.pdbx_description
1 polymer ?
#
loop_
_entity_poly.entity_id
_entity_poly.type
_entity_poly.pdbx_seq_one_letter_code
_entity_poly.pdbx_strand_id
1 'polypeptide(L)'
;MVEGGPVNPPVDIRRRWPRILTWYILADFLTHFAVALVGIVMVMMLGTIFDSLRGILKYNPSVILVAAYYAARMPYNVAAAVPLAALISTLLTLAKMLRSHELIAMRAGGLSPTAISVPILAASFCISLMTMAFTETVLPYANRMAREIKWVHIRKIPMKEWRVAVKAAVWTSGGNLVYAEEANGEDGLLRGVSIFEFKGAELVGRVDADSAKQSGGMWEMSNVQSYRWRGEKPRLESSGKAVYPMLEQIGDFLQEEIPAENLSMSDLKILIEKLRKTGREYGAEQVFYYFKTAFPFAAFVVALLGLGVTFHFQTNPRSGVTASFGVAFFSAIFYIGLVQFGQALGVGGVLPPLIAVWMANAIFLVVGLALLWKSWKW
;
A
#
# COMPACT_ATOMS: atom_id res chain seq x y z
N MET A 1 -41.50 -31.89 58.65
CA MET A 1 -40.22 -31.21 58.55
C MET A 1 -39.50 -31.75 57.30
N VAL A 2 -39.45 -30.97 56.24
CA VAL A 2 -38.73 -31.35 55.02
C VAL A 2 -37.40 -30.64 55.11
N GLU A 3 -36.32 -31.39 55.29
CA GLU A 3 -34.95 -30.89 55.32
C GLU A 3 -34.59 -30.33 53.91
N GLY A 4 -34.32 -29.03 53.84
CA GLY A 4 -33.77 -28.40 52.67
C GLY A 4 -32.33 -28.87 52.44
N GLY A 5 -32.13 -29.69 51.40
CA GLY A 5 -30.80 -30.05 50.93
C GLY A 5 -29.98 -28.82 50.51
N PRO A 6 -28.65 -28.87 50.50
CA PRO A 6 -27.79 -27.74 50.19
C PRO A 6 -28.07 -27.25 48.79
N VAL A 7 -28.55 -26.00 48.68
CA VAL A 7 -28.64 -25.28 47.41
C VAL A 7 -27.24 -25.07 46.91
N ASN A 8 -26.86 -25.79 45.85
CA ASN A 8 -25.57 -25.55 45.17
C ASN A 8 -25.52 -24.10 44.74
N PRO A 9 -24.43 -23.38 45.02
CA PRO A 9 -24.30 -22.00 44.55
C PRO A 9 -24.42 -21.96 43.04
N PRO A 10 -25.08 -20.92 42.50
CA PRO A 10 -25.24 -20.79 41.02
C PRO A 10 -23.85 -20.85 40.36
N VAL A 11 -23.71 -21.81 39.46
CA VAL A 11 -22.48 -21.95 38.67
C VAL A 11 -22.24 -20.62 37.97
N ASP A 12 -21.16 -19.93 38.30
CA ASP A 12 -20.75 -18.66 37.68
C ASP A 12 -20.32 -18.92 36.23
N ILE A 13 -21.31 -18.95 35.33
CA ILE A 13 -21.16 -19.17 33.88
C ILE A 13 -20.44 -17.99 33.24
N ARG A 14 -20.28 -16.85 33.94
CA ARG A 14 -19.67 -15.61 33.43
C ARG A 14 -18.16 -15.67 33.20
N ARG A 15 -17.44 -16.69 33.70
CA ARG A 15 -15.97 -16.74 33.70
C ARG A 15 -15.32 -17.74 32.75
N ARG A 16 -16.04 -18.62 32.07
CA ARG A 16 -15.42 -19.53 31.09
C ARG A 16 -15.89 -19.17 29.69
N TRP A 17 -15.01 -18.53 28.93
CA TRP A 17 -15.19 -18.41 27.48
C TRP A 17 -15.48 -19.80 26.91
N PRO A 18 -16.62 -20.01 26.25
CA PRO A 18 -16.95 -21.31 25.67
C PRO A 18 -16.02 -21.55 24.48
N ARG A 19 -14.90 -22.25 24.73
CA ARG A 19 -13.86 -22.55 23.72
C ARG A 19 -14.47 -23.13 22.44
N ILE A 20 -15.48 -23.99 22.57
CA ILE A 20 -16.15 -24.61 21.45
C ILE A 20 -16.84 -23.55 20.57
N LEU A 21 -17.55 -22.61 21.17
CA LEU A 21 -18.26 -21.54 20.44
C LEU A 21 -17.31 -20.56 19.80
N THR A 22 -16.22 -20.19 20.48
CA THR A 22 -15.18 -19.34 19.91
C THR A 22 -14.58 -19.96 18.67
N TRP A 23 -14.27 -21.26 18.73
CA TRP A 23 -13.72 -22.00 17.58
C TRP A 23 -14.73 -22.13 16.44
N TYR A 24 -16.01 -22.34 16.76
CA TYR A 24 -17.08 -22.41 15.78
C TYR A 24 -17.21 -21.08 15.00
N ILE A 25 -17.31 -19.95 15.72
CA ILE A 25 -17.39 -18.62 15.11
C ILE A 25 -16.14 -18.33 14.26
N LEU A 26 -14.97 -18.64 14.79
CA LEU A 26 -13.70 -18.44 14.11
C LEU A 26 -13.61 -19.26 12.80
N ALA A 27 -13.94 -20.55 12.86
CA ALA A 27 -13.91 -21.43 11.70
C ALA A 27 -14.89 -20.98 10.60
N ASP A 28 -16.10 -20.57 11.00
CA ASP A 28 -17.11 -20.06 10.09
C ASP A 28 -16.67 -18.74 9.42
N PHE A 29 -16.11 -17.82 10.21
CA PHE A 29 -15.55 -16.58 9.70
C PHE A 29 -14.40 -16.82 8.71
N LEU A 30 -13.43 -17.68 9.05
CA LEU A 30 -12.29 -17.98 8.18
C LEU A 30 -12.73 -18.68 6.88
N THR A 31 -13.74 -19.54 6.93
CA THR A 31 -14.30 -20.18 5.74
C THR A 31 -14.94 -19.14 4.81
N HIS A 32 -15.78 -18.27 5.34
CA HIS A 32 -16.37 -17.19 4.54
C HIS A 32 -15.31 -16.20 4.04
N PHE A 33 -14.27 -15.94 4.84
CA PHE A 33 -13.16 -15.08 4.44
C PHE A 33 -12.38 -15.66 3.24
N ALA A 34 -12.06 -16.95 3.28
CA ALA A 34 -11.37 -17.60 2.16
C ALA A 34 -12.21 -17.57 0.87
N VAL A 35 -13.50 -17.89 0.98
CA VAL A 35 -14.42 -17.84 -0.18
C VAL A 35 -14.57 -16.42 -0.74
N ALA A 36 -14.79 -15.45 0.13
CA ALA A 36 -14.91 -14.04 -0.27
C ALA A 36 -13.61 -13.53 -0.89
N LEU A 37 -12.45 -13.85 -0.30
CA LEU A 37 -11.16 -13.44 -0.81
C LEU A 37 -10.93 -13.96 -2.23
N VAL A 38 -11.15 -15.26 -2.46
CA VAL A 38 -11.02 -15.87 -3.80
C VAL A 38 -11.97 -15.20 -4.79
N GLY A 39 -13.25 -15.01 -4.44
CA GLY A 39 -14.23 -14.37 -5.32
C GLY A 39 -13.84 -12.93 -5.69
N ILE A 40 -13.41 -12.12 -4.71
CA ILE A 40 -13.00 -10.73 -4.95
C ILE A 40 -11.72 -10.69 -5.78
N VAL A 41 -10.72 -11.53 -5.46
CA VAL A 41 -9.48 -11.59 -6.24
C VAL A 41 -9.76 -11.97 -7.69
N MET A 42 -10.67 -12.92 -7.97
CA MET A 42 -11.08 -13.25 -9.33
C MET A 42 -11.68 -12.04 -10.07
N VAL A 43 -12.58 -11.30 -9.43
CA VAL A 43 -13.18 -10.08 -10.03
C VAL A 43 -12.13 -9.00 -10.29
N MET A 44 -11.25 -8.73 -9.31
CA MET A 44 -10.17 -7.77 -9.47
C MET A 44 -9.17 -8.19 -10.56
N MET A 45 -8.90 -9.49 -10.66
CA MET A 45 -8.02 -10.05 -11.69
C MET A 45 -8.60 -9.84 -13.09
N LEU A 46 -9.92 -10.07 -13.26
CA LEU A 46 -10.61 -9.79 -14.53
C LEU A 46 -10.48 -8.29 -14.88
N GLY A 47 -10.72 -7.38 -13.93
CA GLY A 47 -10.50 -5.94 -14.13
C GLY A 47 -9.07 -5.64 -14.58
N THR A 48 -8.06 -6.16 -13.87
CA THR A 48 -6.64 -5.98 -14.22
C THR A 48 -6.31 -6.50 -15.63
N ILE A 49 -6.92 -7.62 -16.03
CA ILE A 49 -6.76 -8.19 -17.37
C ILE A 49 -7.36 -7.25 -18.42
N PHE A 50 -8.61 -6.81 -18.24
CA PHE A 50 -9.27 -5.92 -19.21
C PHE A 50 -8.53 -4.60 -19.39
N ASP A 51 -8.02 -4.01 -18.31
CA ASP A 51 -7.31 -2.73 -18.34
C ASP A 51 -5.96 -2.82 -19.07
N SER A 52 -5.24 -3.94 -18.93
CA SER A 52 -3.86 -4.04 -19.42
C SER A 52 -3.68 -4.92 -20.66
N LEU A 53 -4.63 -5.82 -20.95
CA LEU A 53 -4.49 -6.84 -22.00
C LEU A 53 -4.25 -6.23 -23.38
N ARG A 54 -5.01 -5.18 -23.75
CA ARG A 54 -4.85 -4.51 -25.04
C ARG A 54 -3.44 -3.95 -25.24
N GLY A 55 -2.87 -3.35 -24.17
CA GLY A 55 -1.50 -2.83 -24.17
C GLY A 55 -0.42 -3.92 -24.25
N ILE A 56 -0.71 -5.11 -23.73
CA ILE A 56 0.18 -6.26 -23.75
C ILE A 56 0.15 -6.96 -25.12
N LEU A 57 -1.04 -7.21 -25.67
CA LEU A 57 -1.22 -7.92 -26.94
C LEU A 57 -0.60 -7.17 -28.13
N LYS A 58 -0.43 -5.85 -28.04
CA LYS A 58 0.26 -5.04 -29.06
C LYS A 58 1.66 -5.56 -29.40
N TYR A 59 2.33 -6.22 -28.45
CA TYR A 59 3.68 -6.75 -28.62
C TYR A 59 3.73 -8.23 -29.01
N ASN A 60 2.59 -8.86 -29.31
CA ASN A 60 2.48 -10.28 -29.66
C ASN A 60 3.25 -11.23 -28.70
N PRO A 61 3.06 -11.15 -27.40
CA PRO A 61 3.73 -12.03 -26.45
C PRO A 61 3.18 -13.44 -26.53
N SER A 62 3.97 -14.45 -26.09
CA SER A 62 3.44 -15.79 -25.90
C SER A 62 2.40 -15.83 -24.77
N VAL A 63 1.43 -16.75 -24.88
CA VAL A 63 0.37 -16.93 -23.86
C VAL A 63 0.97 -17.21 -22.48
N ILE A 64 2.08 -17.95 -22.43
CA ILE A 64 2.79 -18.28 -21.20
C ILE A 64 3.33 -17.01 -20.50
N LEU A 65 3.88 -16.06 -21.27
CA LEU A 65 4.38 -14.79 -20.71
C LEU A 65 3.24 -13.92 -20.18
N VAL A 66 2.11 -13.92 -20.88
CA VAL A 66 0.90 -13.21 -20.40
C VAL A 66 0.41 -13.81 -19.09
N ALA A 67 0.31 -15.15 -19.03
CA ALA A 67 -0.09 -15.85 -17.81
C ALA A 67 0.89 -15.58 -16.64
N ALA A 68 2.20 -15.65 -16.90
CA ALA A 68 3.24 -15.35 -15.91
C ALA A 68 3.16 -13.89 -15.40
N TYR A 69 2.89 -12.93 -16.27
CA TYR A 69 2.69 -11.53 -15.87
C TYR A 69 1.50 -11.37 -14.92
N TYR A 70 0.35 -11.96 -15.24
CA TYR A 70 -0.83 -11.87 -14.39
C TYR A 70 -0.67 -12.66 -13.09
N ALA A 71 0.02 -13.81 -13.11
CA ALA A 71 0.39 -14.53 -11.90
C ALA A 71 1.27 -13.67 -10.97
N ALA A 72 2.25 -12.95 -11.52
CA ALA A 72 3.08 -12.02 -10.75
C ALA A 72 2.30 -10.79 -10.22
N ARG A 73 1.18 -10.42 -10.84
CA ARG A 73 0.28 -9.34 -10.36
C ARG A 73 -0.72 -9.81 -9.30
N MET A 74 -0.94 -11.12 -9.17
CA MET A 74 -1.91 -11.71 -8.24
C MET A 74 -1.69 -11.29 -6.78
N PRO A 75 -0.46 -11.26 -6.21
CA PRO A 75 -0.22 -10.85 -4.83
C PRO A 75 -0.72 -9.44 -4.50
N TYR A 76 -0.63 -8.51 -5.46
CA TYR A 76 -1.19 -7.16 -5.29
C TYR A 76 -2.72 -7.19 -5.12
N ASN A 77 -3.41 -7.94 -6.00
CA ASN A 77 -4.86 -8.08 -5.93
C ASN A 77 -5.31 -8.78 -4.65
N VAL A 78 -4.54 -9.77 -4.16
CA VAL A 78 -4.79 -10.44 -2.88
C VAL A 78 -4.72 -9.44 -1.74
N ALA A 79 -3.65 -8.67 -1.62
CA ALA A 79 -3.50 -7.67 -0.56
C ALA A 79 -4.63 -6.62 -0.59
N ALA A 80 -4.98 -6.14 -1.77
CA ALA A 80 -6.05 -5.15 -1.96
C ALA A 80 -7.46 -5.68 -1.64
N ALA A 81 -7.69 -7.00 -1.83
CA ALA A 81 -8.99 -7.64 -1.58
C ALA A 81 -9.25 -7.92 -0.08
N VAL A 82 -8.20 -8.02 0.74
CA VAL A 82 -8.31 -8.43 2.16
C VAL A 82 -9.34 -7.62 2.96
N PRO A 83 -9.36 -6.27 2.93
CA PRO A 83 -10.32 -5.51 3.72
C PRO A 83 -11.77 -5.80 3.34
N LEU A 84 -12.05 -5.87 2.04
CA LEU A 84 -13.39 -6.16 1.54
C LEU A 84 -13.82 -7.61 1.85
N ALA A 85 -12.89 -8.57 1.76
CA ALA A 85 -13.13 -9.95 2.15
C ALA A 85 -13.44 -10.08 3.64
N ALA A 86 -12.73 -9.34 4.50
CA ALA A 86 -13.00 -9.32 5.95
C ALA A 86 -14.39 -8.77 6.28
N LEU A 87 -14.82 -7.70 5.60
CA LEU A 87 -16.15 -7.14 5.76
C LEU A 87 -17.24 -8.15 5.34
N ILE A 88 -17.13 -8.68 4.11
CA ILE A 88 -18.10 -9.64 3.57
C ILE A 88 -18.17 -10.89 4.45
N SER A 89 -17.02 -11.41 4.87
CA SER A 89 -16.95 -12.56 5.78
C SER A 89 -17.67 -12.29 7.10
N THR A 90 -17.45 -11.13 7.71
CA THR A 90 -18.12 -10.73 8.94
C THR A 90 -19.63 -10.72 8.76
N LEU A 91 -20.11 -10.11 7.66
CA LEU A 91 -21.54 -10.04 7.36
C LEU A 91 -22.16 -11.41 7.08
N LEU A 92 -21.48 -12.26 6.28
CA LEU A 92 -21.96 -13.60 5.96
C LEU A 92 -22.05 -14.49 7.19
N THR A 93 -21.01 -14.47 8.04
CA THR A 93 -20.98 -15.24 9.29
C THR A 93 -22.13 -14.84 10.21
N LEU A 94 -22.32 -13.54 10.43
CA LEU A 94 -23.43 -13.06 11.28
C LEU A 94 -24.80 -13.29 10.63
N ALA A 95 -24.92 -13.12 9.32
CA ALA A 95 -26.15 -13.36 8.59
C ALA A 95 -26.57 -14.85 8.65
N LYS A 96 -25.61 -15.78 8.55
CA LYS A 96 -25.86 -17.22 8.74
C LYS A 96 -26.37 -17.46 10.15
N MET A 97 -25.67 -16.98 11.18
CA MET A 97 -26.08 -17.17 12.59
C MET A 97 -27.42 -16.52 12.93
N LEU A 98 -27.79 -15.42 12.26
CA LEU A 98 -29.11 -14.80 12.41
C LEU A 98 -30.21 -15.65 11.78
N ARG A 99 -29.98 -16.18 10.57
CA ARG A 99 -30.98 -17.01 9.86
C ARG A 99 -31.21 -18.34 10.54
N SER A 100 -30.19 -18.95 11.13
CA SER A 100 -30.31 -20.20 11.93
C SER A 100 -30.77 -19.97 13.35
N HIS A 101 -31.10 -18.72 13.75
CA HIS A 101 -31.44 -18.32 15.11
C HIS A 101 -30.38 -18.60 16.17
N GLU A 102 -29.17 -19.01 15.77
CA GLU A 102 -28.05 -19.29 16.67
C GLU A 102 -27.65 -18.05 17.47
N LEU A 103 -27.57 -16.87 16.81
CA LEU A 103 -27.24 -15.62 17.48
C LEU A 103 -28.24 -15.24 18.58
N ILE A 104 -29.53 -15.52 18.35
CA ILE A 104 -30.59 -15.29 19.33
C ILE A 104 -30.44 -16.27 20.49
N ALA A 105 -30.18 -17.55 20.20
CA ALA A 105 -29.97 -18.58 21.22
C ALA A 105 -28.74 -18.27 22.10
N MET A 106 -27.61 -17.81 21.50
CA MET A 106 -26.43 -17.39 22.22
C MET A 106 -26.71 -16.22 23.18
N ARG A 107 -27.48 -15.23 22.72
CA ARG A 107 -27.89 -14.08 23.57
C ARG A 107 -28.84 -14.49 24.66
N ALA A 108 -29.82 -15.38 24.40
CA ALA A 108 -30.70 -15.94 25.41
C ALA A 108 -29.92 -16.76 26.45
N GLY A 109 -28.83 -17.40 26.07
CA GLY A 109 -27.86 -18.05 26.96
C GLY A 109 -26.94 -17.09 27.74
N GLY A 110 -27.16 -15.75 27.64
CA GLY A 110 -26.42 -14.75 28.40
C GLY A 110 -25.10 -14.29 27.77
N LEU A 111 -24.80 -14.66 26.52
CA LEU A 111 -23.60 -14.20 25.82
C LEU A 111 -23.79 -12.74 25.35
N SER A 112 -22.81 -11.91 25.67
CA SER A 112 -22.81 -10.52 25.24
C SER A 112 -22.45 -10.39 23.74
N PRO A 113 -22.88 -9.34 23.03
CA PRO A 113 -22.44 -9.07 21.66
C PRO A 113 -20.94 -8.98 21.51
N THR A 114 -20.24 -8.46 22.53
CA THR A 114 -18.78 -8.39 22.53
C THR A 114 -18.14 -9.77 22.60
N ALA A 115 -18.68 -10.70 23.38
CA ALA A 115 -18.17 -12.06 23.46
C ALA A 115 -18.25 -12.79 22.10
N ILE A 116 -19.30 -12.52 21.32
CA ILE A 116 -19.47 -13.06 19.96
C ILE A 116 -18.53 -12.35 18.97
N SER A 117 -18.25 -11.05 19.17
CA SER A 117 -17.41 -10.24 18.29
C SER A 117 -15.92 -10.54 18.41
N VAL A 118 -15.45 -10.90 19.62
CA VAL A 118 -14.00 -11.06 19.90
C VAL A 118 -13.31 -12.08 18.99
N PRO A 119 -13.86 -13.28 18.68
CA PRO A 119 -13.21 -14.21 17.76
C PRO A 119 -12.99 -13.61 16.36
N ILE A 120 -13.98 -12.90 15.84
CA ILE A 120 -13.94 -12.25 14.53
C ILE A 120 -12.92 -11.10 14.54
N LEU A 121 -12.93 -10.26 15.57
CA LEU A 121 -11.99 -9.15 15.72
C LEU A 121 -10.55 -9.63 15.88
N ALA A 122 -10.33 -10.68 16.68
CA ALA A 122 -9.01 -11.27 16.85
C ALA A 122 -8.50 -11.84 15.52
N ALA A 123 -9.33 -12.58 14.77
CA ALA A 123 -8.96 -13.10 13.46
C ALA A 123 -8.66 -11.96 12.47
N SER A 124 -9.50 -10.94 12.39
CA SER A 124 -9.31 -9.79 11.52
C SER A 124 -8.04 -9.01 11.87
N PHE A 125 -7.70 -8.89 13.15
CA PHE A 125 -6.45 -8.29 13.59
C PHE A 125 -5.23 -9.13 13.19
N CYS A 126 -5.29 -10.45 13.37
CA CYS A 126 -4.24 -11.35 12.88
C CYS A 126 -4.08 -11.28 11.35
N ILE A 127 -5.20 -11.24 10.61
CA ILE A 127 -5.20 -11.07 9.16
C ILE A 127 -4.54 -9.74 8.79
N SER A 128 -4.83 -8.65 9.51
CA SER A 128 -4.18 -7.35 9.31
C SER A 128 -2.66 -7.41 9.47
N LEU A 129 -2.18 -8.08 10.53
CA LEU A 129 -0.73 -8.26 10.74
C LEU A 129 -0.09 -9.15 9.66
N MET A 130 -0.78 -10.23 9.25
CA MET A 130 -0.32 -11.09 8.15
C MET A 130 -0.26 -10.32 6.83
N THR A 131 -1.27 -9.48 6.54
CA THR A 131 -1.28 -8.63 5.36
C THR A 131 -0.13 -7.62 5.39
N MET A 132 0.16 -7.02 6.54
CA MET A 132 1.30 -6.12 6.70
C MET A 132 2.63 -6.83 6.38
N ALA A 133 2.84 -8.02 6.92
CA ALA A 133 4.03 -8.82 6.62
C ALA A 133 4.09 -9.21 5.13
N PHE A 134 2.96 -9.61 4.54
CA PHE A 134 2.84 -9.98 3.14
C PHE A 134 3.18 -8.82 2.20
N THR A 135 2.69 -7.61 2.49
CA THR A 135 2.97 -6.42 1.69
C THR A 135 4.42 -5.96 1.77
N GLU A 136 5.14 -6.31 2.83
CA GLU A 136 6.57 -5.98 2.96
C GLU A 136 7.51 -7.03 2.36
N THR A 137 7.12 -8.31 2.39
CA THR A 137 8.00 -9.41 1.96
C THR A 137 7.68 -9.88 0.54
N VAL A 138 6.43 -10.21 0.26
CA VAL A 138 6.00 -10.84 -1.00
C VAL A 138 5.74 -9.82 -2.08
N LEU A 139 5.05 -8.74 -1.76
CA LEU A 139 4.57 -7.77 -2.75
C LEU A 139 5.69 -7.05 -3.50
N PRO A 140 6.80 -6.59 -2.88
CA PRO A 140 7.89 -5.96 -3.62
C PRO A 140 8.57 -6.90 -4.61
N TYR A 141 8.76 -8.16 -4.22
CA TYR A 141 9.31 -9.19 -5.11
C TYR A 141 8.39 -9.45 -6.31
N ALA A 142 7.10 -9.66 -6.05
CA ALA A 142 6.11 -9.90 -7.08
C ALA A 142 5.99 -8.71 -8.06
N ASN A 143 6.02 -7.48 -7.56
CA ASN A 143 6.00 -6.27 -8.37
C ASN A 143 7.26 -6.13 -9.24
N ARG A 144 8.44 -6.48 -8.71
CA ARG A 144 9.69 -6.50 -9.49
C ARG A 144 9.60 -7.53 -10.63
N MET A 145 9.14 -8.75 -10.32
CA MET A 145 8.96 -9.81 -11.30
C MET A 145 7.95 -9.42 -12.39
N ALA A 146 6.81 -8.84 -12.01
CA ALA A 146 5.80 -8.38 -12.97
C ALA A 146 6.35 -7.29 -13.90
N ARG A 147 7.16 -6.37 -13.39
CA ARG A 147 7.84 -5.35 -14.22
C ARG A 147 8.83 -5.97 -15.18
N GLU A 148 9.70 -6.86 -14.72
CA GLU A 148 10.68 -7.55 -15.55
C GLU A 148 10.01 -8.30 -16.70
N ILE A 149 8.95 -9.09 -16.41
CA ILE A 149 8.18 -9.78 -17.44
C ILE A 149 7.59 -8.80 -18.44
N LYS A 150 6.99 -7.69 -17.97
CA LYS A 150 6.35 -6.70 -18.84
C LYS A 150 7.34 -5.98 -19.74
N TRP A 151 8.47 -5.52 -19.20
CA TRP A 151 9.40 -4.67 -19.93
C TRP A 151 10.39 -5.47 -20.75
N VAL A 152 11.02 -6.51 -20.17
CA VAL A 152 12.07 -7.30 -20.83
C VAL A 152 11.46 -8.34 -21.78
N HIS A 153 10.50 -9.15 -21.29
CA HIS A 153 10.03 -10.30 -22.04
C HIS A 153 8.86 -9.95 -22.98
N ILE A 154 7.92 -9.06 -22.57
CA ILE A 154 6.77 -8.70 -23.39
C ILE A 154 7.11 -7.55 -24.35
N ARG A 155 7.62 -6.42 -23.83
CA ARG A 155 7.99 -5.28 -24.66
C ARG A 155 9.31 -5.44 -25.40
N LYS A 156 10.10 -6.48 -25.06
CA LYS A 156 11.40 -6.80 -25.65
C LYS A 156 12.39 -5.63 -25.58
N ILE A 157 12.31 -4.83 -24.54
CA ILE A 157 13.30 -3.81 -24.26
C ILE A 157 14.49 -4.53 -23.63
N PRO A 158 15.67 -4.55 -24.25
CA PRO A 158 16.83 -5.26 -23.73
C PRO A 158 17.15 -4.81 -22.31
N MET A 159 17.58 -5.73 -21.45
CA MET A 159 18.05 -5.40 -20.09
C MET A 159 19.19 -4.37 -20.11
N LYS A 160 19.92 -4.33 -21.22
CA LYS A 160 20.98 -3.37 -21.54
C LYS A 160 20.46 -1.94 -21.65
N GLU A 161 19.28 -1.74 -22.30
CA GLU A 161 18.61 -0.44 -22.41
C GLU A 161 17.95 0.02 -21.09
N TRP A 162 17.67 -0.90 -20.18
CA TRP A 162 17.27 -0.58 -18.81
C TRP A 162 18.41 -0.02 -17.97
N ARG A 163 19.66 -0.33 -18.37
CA ARG A 163 20.88 0.22 -17.78
C ARG A 163 21.38 1.45 -18.54
N VAL A 164 20.65 1.86 -19.57
CA VAL A 164 20.91 3.09 -20.33
C VAL A 164 19.67 3.98 -20.20
N ALA A 165 19.79 5.03 -19.42
CA ALA A 165 18.78 6.06 -19.35
C ALA A 165 19.09 7.14 -20.40
N VAL A 166 18.08 7.52 -21.17
CA VAL A 166 18.14 8.63 -22.12
C VAL A 166 17.47 9.85 -21.50
N LYS A 167 18.15 11.00 -21.53
CA LYS A 167 17.71 12.26 -20.92
C LYS A 167 17.49 12.14 -19.40
N ALA A 168 18.46 11.53 -18.72
CA ALA A 168 18.44 11.41 -17.27
C ALA A 168 18.75 12.77 -16.61
N ALA A 169 17.93 13.15 -15.63
CA ALA A 169 18.16 14.35 -14.83
C ALA A 169 18.15 13.98 -13.35
N VAL A 170 19.20 14.35 -12.62
CA VAL A 170 19.33 14.02 -11.19
C VAL A 170 19.72 15.28 -10.42
N TRP A 171 18.99 15.55 -9.33
CA TRP A 171 19.40 16.56 -8.37
C TRP A 171 20.46 16.00 -7.44
N THR A 172 21.60 16.70 -7.35
CA THR A 172 22.68 16.29 -6.46
C THR A 172 22.39 16.72 -5.02
N SER A 173 23.05 16.05 -4.08
CA SER A 173 23.04 16.41 -2.65
C SER A 173 23.56 17.83 -2.37
N GLY A 174 24.33 18.41 -3.32
CA GLY A 174 24.78 19.81 -3.28
C GLY A 174 23.77 20.83 -3.80
N GLY A 175 22.55 20.41 -4.19
CA GLY A 175 21.53 21.31 -4.73
C GLY A 175 21.72 21.69 -6.20
N ASN A 176 22.59 20.99 -6.94
CA ASN A 176 22.82 21.17 -8.37
C ASN A 176 22.00 20.17 -9.17
N LEU A 177 21.57 20.52 -10.38
CA LEU A 177 20.90 19.62 -11.30
C LEU A 177 21.90 19.08 -12.31
N VAL A 178 22.06 17.78 -12.38
CA VAL A 178 22.87 17.11 -13.40
C VAL A 178 21.94 16.49 -14.42
N TYR A 179 22.13 16.88 -15.67
CA TYR A 179 21.44 16.31 -16.82
C TYR A 179 22.45 15.52 -17.64
N ALA A 180 22.06 14.34 -18.10
CA ALA A 180 22.84 13.54 -19.04
C ALA A 180 21.94 13.11 -20.20
N GLU A 181 22.43 13.26 -21.44
CA GLU A 181 21.70 12.77 -22.61
C GLU A 181 21.60 11.25 -22.61
N GLU A 182 22.65 10.59 -22.17
CA GLU A 182 22.73 9.12 -22.06
C GLU A 182 23.49 8.74 -20.79
N ALA A 183 22.93 7.85 -19.98
CA ALA A 183 23.58 7.24 -18.82
C ALA A 183 23.68 5.73 -19.04
N ASN A 184 24.90 5.20 -19.11
CA ASN A 184 25.15 3.78 -19.30
C ASN A 184 25.70 3.15 -18.01
N GLY A 185 24.91 2.30 -17.38
CA GLY A 185 25.27 1.65 -16.12
C GLY A 185 26.28 0.53 -16.23
N GLU A 186 26.50 -0.06 -17.42
CA GLU A 186 27.50 -1.11 -17.60
C GLU A 186 28.91 -0.53 -17.60
N ASP A 187 29.08 0.62 -18.28
CA ASP A 187 30.38 1.26 -18.44
C ASP A 187 30.67 2.31 -17.35
N GLY A 188 29.65 2.63 -16.51
CA GLY A 188 29.72 3.72 -15.54
C GLY A 188 29.91 5.08 -16.19
N LEU A 189 29.32 5.27 -17.39
CA LEU A 189 29.57 6.42 -18.28
C LEU A 189 28.29 7.24 -18.49
N LEU A 190 28.40 8.54 -18.29
CA LEU A 190 27.41 9.53 -18.72
C LEU A 190 27.92 10.21 -20.00
N ARG A 191 27.02 10.47 -20.96
CA ARG A 191 27.30 11.22 -22.16
C ARG A 191 26.40 12.45 -22.26
N GLY A 192 26.92 13.54 -22.85
CA GLY A 192 26.21 14.80 -22.98
C GLY A 192 25.77 15.36 -21.62
N VAL A 193 26.75 15.55 -20.74
CA VAL A 193 26.49 15.94 -19.34
C VAL A 193 26.41 17.45 -19.24
N SER A 194 25.33 17.96 -18.61
CA SER A 194 25.19 19.37 -18.22
C SER A 194 24.90 19.46 -16.72
N ILE A 195 25.74 20.15 -15.98
CA ILE A 195 25.54 20.41 -14.56
C ILE A 195 25.12 21.86 -14.39
N PHE A 196 23.94 22.07 -13.81
CA PHE A 196 23.40 23.38 -13.49
C PHE A 196 23.63 23.65 -12.00
N GLU A 197 24.45 24.67 -11.72
CA GLU A 197 24.79 25.07 -10.36
C GLU A 197 23.82 26.13 -9.85
N PHE A 198 23.15 25.86 -8.73
CA PHE A 198 22.18 26.77 -8.13
C PHE A 198 22.69 27.33 -6.80
N LYS A 199 22.38 28.58 -6.53
CA LYS A 199 22.53 29.21 -5.22
C LYS A 199 21.16 29.66 -4.74
N GLY A 200 20.49 28.82 -3.95
CA GLY A 200 19.06 28.97 -3.65
C GLY A 200 18.22 28.69 -4.91
N ALA A 201 17.41 29.64 -5.35
CA ALA A 201 16.60 29.53 -6.58
C ALA A 201 17.28 30.12 -7.84
N GLU A 202 18.48 30.69 -7.70
CA GLU A 202 19.18 31.39 -8.78
C GLU A 202 20.23 30.47 -9.43
N LEU A 203 20.22 30.39 -10.78
CA LEU A 203 21.22 29.66 -11.56
C LEU A 203 22.50 30.51 -11.64
N VAL A 204 23.58 30.03 -11.03
CA VAL A 204 24.86 30.77 -10.96
C VAL A 204 25.95 30.21 -11.87
N GLY A 205 25.83 28.93 -12.30
CA GLY A 205 26.82 28.29 -13.15
C GLY A 205 26.23 27.14 -13.98
N ARG A 206 26.93 26.81 -15.08
CA ARG A 206 26.65 25.63 -15.90
C ARG A 206 27.99 25.02 -16.32
N VAL A 207 28.09 23.70 -16.17
CA VAL A 207 29.25 22.93 -16.62
C VAL A 207 28.74 21.92 -17.63
N ASP A 208 29.22 22.01 -18.86
CA ASP A 208 28.92 21.05 -19.92
C ASP A 208 30.14 20.16 -20.14
N ALA A 209 29.93 18.86 -20.38
CA ALA A 209 30.94 17.89 -20.71
C ALA A 209 30.44 16.86 -21.71
N ASP A 210 31.28 16.43 -22.63
CA ASP A 210 30.92 15.39 -23.61
C ASP A 210 30.69 14.04 -22.93
N SER A 211 31.45 13.74 -21.89
CA SER A 211 31.28 12.52 -21.10
C SER A 211 31.80 12.67 -19.68
N ALA A 212 31.20 11.90 -18.77
CA ALA A 212 31.67 11.76 -17.39
C ALA A 212 31.71 10.27 -17.02
N LYS A 213 32.85 9.79 -16.51
CA LYS A 213 33.07 8.41 -16.10
C LYS A 213 33.23 8.35 -14.58
N GLN A 214 32.52 7.42 -13.94
CA GLN A 214 32.66 7.21 -12.52
C GLN A 214 33.95 6.42 -12.20
N SER A 215 34.80 6.99 -11.36
CA SER A 215 36.07 6.36 -10.92
C SER A 215 36.27 6.69 -9.44
N GLY A 216 36.28 5.67 -8.56
CA GLY A 216 36.60 5.84 -7.14
C GLY A 216 35.72 6.82 -6.34
N GLY A 217 34.47 7.01 -6.73
CA GLY A 217 33.53 7.95 -6.05
C GLY A 217 33.64 9.40 -6.53
N MET A 218 34.41 9.64 -7.59
CA MET A 218 34.52 10.92 -8.29
C MET A 218 34.13 10.73 -9.76
N TRP A 219 33.74 11.83 -10.42
CA TRP A 219 33.40 11.82 -11.82
C TRP A 219 34.50 12.50 -12.65
N GLU A 220 35.17 11.70 -13.47
CA GLU A 220 36.17 12.21 -14.43
C GLU A 220 35.43 12.67 -15.68
N MET A 221 35.45 13.97 -15.94
CA MET A 221 34.78 14.62 -17.07
C MET A 221 35.74 14.94 -18.19
N SER A 222 35.30 14.70 -19.42
CA SER A 222 36.05 14.98 -20.62
C SER A 222 35.40 16.10 -21.41
N ASN A 223 36.25 16.97 -22.01
CA ASN A 223 35.82 18.10 -22.84
C ASN A 223 34.90 19.06 -22.09
N VAL A 224 35.33 19.47 -20.89
CA VAL A 224 34.52 20.30 -19.98
C VAL A 224 34.54 21.76 -20.45
N GLN A 225 33.37 22.38 -20.47
CA GLN A 225 33.16 23.81 -20.65
C GLN A 225 32.36 24.35 -19.46
N SER A 226 32.97 25.22 -18.67
CA SER A 226 32.36 25.82 -17.49
C SER A 226 31.95 27.26 -17.80
N TYR A 227 30.70 27.55 -17.57
CA TYR A 227 30.10 28.87 -17.73
C TYR A 227 29.62 29.41 -16.37
N ARG A 228 29.92 30.68 -16.11
CA ARG A 228 29.42 31.35 -14.92
C ARG A 228 28.64 32.61 -15.29
N TRP A 229 27.52 32.82 -14.68
CA TRP A 229 26.70 34.03 -14.87
C TRP A 229 27.26 35.17 -14.03
N ARG A 230 27.70 36.24 -14.69
CA ARG A 230 28.00 37.55 -14.08
C ARG A 230 27.10 38.59 -14.77
N GLY A 231 25.87 38.77 -14.30
CA GLY A 231 24.84 39.55 -14.99
C GLY A 231 24.07 38.74 -16.04
N GLU A 232 23.56 39.38 -17.09
CA GLU A 232 22.68 38.72 -18.08
C GLU A 232 23.40 37.75 -19.06
N LYS A 233 24.74 37.77 -19.13
CA LYS A 233 25.45 36.94 -20.12
C LYS A 233 26.40 35.94 -19.44
N PRO A 234 26.36 34.66 -19.87
CA PRO A 234 27.31 33.67 -19.41
C PRO A 234 28.71 33.95 -19.97
N ARG A 235 29.75 33.77 -19.16
CA ARG A 235 31.16 33.82 -19.57
C ARG A 235 31.80 32.45 -19.42
N LEU A 236 32.48 32.00 -20.45
CA LEU A 236 33.32 30.79 -20.40
C LEU A 236 34.50 31.05 -19.41
N GLU A 237 34.57 30.22 -18.38
CA GLU A 237 35.59 30.36 -17.31
C GLU A 237 36.73 29.34 -17.47
N SER A 238 36.43 28.12 -17.90
CA SER A 238 37.44 27.09 -18.15
C SER A 238 37.01 26.11 -19.23
N SER A 239 37.99 25.46 -19.89
CA SER A 239 37.77 24.33 -20.79
C SER A 239 38.87 23.28 -20.62
N GLY A 240 38.53 21.98 -20.74
CA GLY A 240 39.46 20.87 -20.64
C GLY A 240 38.91 19.65 -19.90
N LYS A 241 39.81 18.93 -19.20
CA LYS A 241 39.40 17.82 -18.31
C LYS A 241 39.20 18.35 -16.90
N ALA A 242 38.16 17.91 -16.24
CA ALA A 242 37.90 18.25 -14.86
C ALA A 242 37.39 17.03 -14.07
N VAL A 243 37.68 17.02 -12.77
CA VAL A 243 37.10 16.05 -11.83
C VAL A 243 36.04 16.79 -11.05
N TYR A 244 34.81 16.28 -11.08
CA TYR A 244 33.69 16.87 -10.37
C TYR A 244 33.30 15.98 -9.19
N PRO A 245 33.32 16.49 -7.96
CA PRO A 245 32.94 15.71 -6.78
C PRO A 245 31.41 15.60 -6.74
N MET A 246 30.86 14.47 -7.16
CA MET A 246 29.46 14.12 -6.99
C MET A 246 29.35 12.87 -6.12
N LEU A 247 28.45 12.88 -5.15
CA LEU A 247 28.16 11.73 -4.30
C LEU A 247 27.19 10.74 -5.00
N GLU A 248 26.50 11.20 -6.02
CA GLU A 248 25.56 10.43 -6.82
C GLU A 248 26.29 9.38 -7.64
N GLN A 249 25.74 8.15 -7.62
CA GLN A 249 26.28 7.04 -8.39
C GLN A 249 25.56 6.93 -9.75
N ILE A 250 26.17 6.21 -10.70
CA ILE A 250 25.57 5.95 -12.02
C ILE A 250 24.17 5.35 -11.89
N GLY A 251 23.93 4.53 -10.87
CA GLY A 251 22.61 3.97 -10.56
C GLY A 251 21.51 4.99 -10.31
N ASP A 252 21.86 6.20 -9.88
CA ASP A 252 20.88 7.26 -9.63
C ASP A 252 20.36 7.87 -10.94
N PHE A 253 21.17 7.82 -12.01
CA PHE A 253 20.80 8.26 -13.36
C PHE A 253 19.98 7.20 -14.12
N LEU A 254 20.09 5.93 -13.71
CA LEU A 254 19.43 4.81 -14.37
C LEU A 254 18.08 4.47 -13.74
N GLN A 255 17.74 5.09 -12.62
CA GLN A 255 16.47 4.81 -11.96
C GLN A 255 15.33 5.33 -12.82
N GLU A 256 14.61 4.37 -13.46
CA GLU A 256 13.21 4.57 -13.76
C GLU A 256 12.55 4.95 -12.42
N GLU A 257 11.82 6.05 -12.37
CA GLU A 257 11.08 6.44 -11.18
C GLU A 257 10.09 5.31 -10.85
N ILE A 258 10.50 4.42 -9.95
CA ILE A 258 9.60 3.40 -9.44
C ILE A 258 8.54 4.15 -8.63
N PRO A 259 7.27 4.12 -9.02
CA PRO A 259 6.24 4.79 -8.25
C PRO A 259 6.35 4.42 -6.77
N ALA A 260 6.32 5.41 -5.89
CA ALA A 260 6.50 5.24 -4.44
C ALA A 260 5.57 4.17 -3.84
N GLU A 261 4.38 3.99 -4.43
CA GLU A 261 3.42 2.94 -4.06
C GLU A 261 3.96 1.51 -4.21
N ASN A 262 4.91 1.28 -5.14
CA ASN A 262 5.49 -0.04 -5.45
C ASN A 262 6.77 -0.36 -4.68
N LEU A 263 7.32 0.61 -3.95
CA LEU A 263 8.52 0.43 -3.12
C LEU A 263 8.17 -0.29 -1.81
N SER A 264 9.14 -0.98 -1.19
CA SER A 264 8.99 -1.47 0.19
C SER A 264 9.06 -0.32 1.20
N MET A 265 8.67 -0.54 2.47
CA MET A 265 8.86 0.47 3.52
C MET A 265 10.34 0.82 3.71
N SER A 266 11.23 -0.17 3.63
CA SER A 266 12.67 0.04 3.71
C SER A 266 13.18 0.92 2.58
N ASP A 267 12.77 0.64 1.34
CA ASP A 267 13.17 1.43 0.17
C ASP A 267 12.60 2.86 0.24
N LEU A 268 11.33 3.00 0.68
CA LEU A 268 10.70 4.32 0.91
C LEU A 268 11.45 5.12 1.97
N LYS A 269 11.85 4.48 3.07
CA LYS A 269 12.63 5.15 4.13
C LYS A 269 13.96 5.68 3.60
N ILE A 270 14.67 4.88 2.81
CA ILE A 270 15.93 5.28 2.16
C ILE A 270 15.68 6.45 1.20
N LEU A 271 14.62 6.35 0.38
CA LEU A 271 14.25 7.41 -0.57
C LEU A 271 13.90 8.73 0.15
N ILE A 272 13.08 8.68 1.20
CA ILE A 272 12.71 9.84 2.01
C ILE A 272 13.96 10.50 2.62
N GLU A 273 14.88 9.69 3.15
CA GLU A 273 16.13 10.22 3.73
C GLU A 273 17.03 10.86 2.67
N LYS A 274 17.10 10.28 1.47
CA LYS A 274 17.81 10.84 0.32
C LYS A 274 17.20 12.17 -0.11
N LEU A 275 15.86 12.24 -0.30
CA LEU A 275 15.15 13.45 -0.67
C LEU A 275 15.33 14.56 0.38
N ARG A 276 15.25 14.19 1.67
CA ARG A 276 15.48 15.12 2.78
C ARG A 276 16.89 15.71 2.76
N LYS A 277 17.91 14.88 2.51
CA LYS A 277 19.32 15.35 2.42
C LYS A 277 19.54 16.27 1.21
N THR A 278 18.81 16.05 0.13
CA THR A 278 18.90 16.86 -1.11
C THR A 278 17.99 18.10 -1.08
N GLY A 279 17.28 18.37 0.03
CA GLY A 279 16.39 19.52 0.16
C GLY A 279 15.12 19.45 -0.72
N ARG A 280 14.81 18.28 -1.30
CA ARG A 280 13.61 18.06 -2.12
C ARG A 280 12.41 17.78 -1.23
N GLU A 281 11.22 18.09 -1.76
CA GLU A 281 9.96 17.69 -1.14
C GLU A 281 9.84 16.16 -1.12
N TYR A 282 9.42 15.61 0.01
CA TYR A 282 9.26 14.17 0.25
C TYR A 282 7.90 13.84 0.91
N GLY A 283 6.96 14.78 0.85
CA GLY A 283 5.64 14.61 1.47
C GLY A 283 4.84 13.47 0.85
N ALA A 284 4.90 13.30 -0.47
CA ALA A 284 4.23 12.22 -1.18
C ALA A 284 4.77 10.85 -0.75
N GLU A 285 6.09 10.68 -0.68
CA GLU A 285 6.75 9.43 -0.28
C GLU A 285 6.42 9.09 1.18
N GLN A 286 6.32 10.10 2.07
CA GLN A 286 5.86 9.88 3.43
C GLN A 286 4.41 9.41 3.50
N VAL A 287 3.52 9.91 2.65
CA VAL A 287 2.14 9.42 2.56
C VAL A 287 2.13 7.94 2.20
N PHE A 288 2.88 7.51 1.18
CA PHE A 288 2.97 6.10 0.80
C PHE A 288 3.62 5.24 1.88
N TYR A 289 4.62 5.76 2.60
CA TYR A 289 5.23 5.08 3.73
C TYR A 289 4.22 4.78 4.84
N TYR A 290 3.46 5.79 5.28
CA TYR A 290 2.43 5.59 6.31
C TYR A 290 1.24 4.78 5.79
N PHE A 291 0.92 4.86 4.51
CA PHE A 291 -0.14 4.06 3.89
C PHE A 291 0.12 2.56 4.02
N LYS A 292 1.37 2.13 3.88
CA LYS A 292 1.75 0.72 4.07
C LYS A 292 1.50 0.19 5.48
N THR A 293 1.48 1.07 6.47
CA THR A 293 1.11 0.69 7.85
C THR A 293 -0.39 0.77 8.08
N ALA A 294 -1.07 1.77 7.54
CA ALA A 294 -2.48 2.01 7.81
C ALA A 294 -3.41 1.06 7.02
N PHE A 295 -3.08 0.78 5.75
CA PHE A 295 -3.93 -0.02 4.87
C PHE A 295 -4.18 -1.46 5.36
N PRO A 296 -3.20 -2.22 5.88
CA PRO A 296 -3.48 -3.55 6.42
C PRO A 296 -4.49 -3.56 7.57
N PHE A 297 -4.50 -2.51 8.41
CA PHE A 297 -5.47 -2.38 9.50
C PHE A 297 -6.90 -2.10 9.04
N ALA A 298 -7.10 -1.77 7.76
CA ALA A 298 -8.43 -1.65 7.17
C ALA A 298 -9.29 -2.89 7.41
N ALA A 299 -8.72 -4.10 7.29
CA ALA A 299 -9.45 -5.35 7.50
C ALA A 299 -10.06 -5.46 8.90
N PHE A 300 -9.31 -5.08 9.93
CA PHE A 300 -9.80 -5.04 11.31
C PHE A 300 -10.89 -3.98 11.48
N VAL A 301 -10.67 -2.78 10.95
CA VAL A 301 -11.60 -1.65 11.11
C VAL A 301 -12.94 -1.90 10.41
N VAL A 302 -12.92 -2.43 9.19
CA VAL A 302 -14.15 -2.72 8.45
C VAL A 302 -14.90 -3.94 9.01
N ALA A 303 -14.18 -4.94 9.56
CA ALA A 303 -14.81 -6.05 10.30
C ALA A 303 -15.53 -5.54 11.55
N LEU A 304 -14.90 -4.65 12.32
CA LEU A 304 -15.51 -4.00 13.48
C LEU A 304 -16.78 -3.22 13.08
N LEU A 305 -16.72 -2.48 11.97
CA LEU A 305 -17.88 -1.78 11.44
C LEU A 305 -19.00 -2.77 11.05
N GLY A 306 -18.67 -3.84 10.34
CA GLY A 306 -19.60 -4.89 9.94
C GLY A 306 -20.32 -5.52 11.14
N LEU A 307 -19.57 -5.79 12.21
CA LEU A 307 -20.13 -6.24 13.50
C LEU A 307 -21.09 -5.21 14.09
N GLY A 308 -20.66 -3.96 14.23
CA GLY A 308 -21.47 -2.88 14.79
C GLY A 308 -22.78 -2.65 14.03
N VAL A 309 -22.69 -2.61 12.69
CA VAL A 309 -23.87 -2.47 11.80
C VAL A 309 -24.81 -3.65 11.97
N THR A 310 -24.32 -4.88 11.91
CA THR A 310 -25.17 -6.07 12.02
C THR A 310 -25.88 -6.13 13.37
N PHE A 311 -25.17 -5.91 14.47
CA PHE A 311 -25.78 -5.91 15.80
C PHE A 311 -26.80 -4.77 16.00
N HIS A 312 -26.61 -3.65 15.30
CA HIS A 312 -27.56 -2.53 15.38
C HIS A 312 -28.88 -2.82 14.65
N PHE A 313 -28.83 -3.52 13.52
CA PHE A 313 -30.03 -3.81 12.69
C PHE A 313 -30.69 -5.15 12.99
N GLN A 314 -30.39 -5.83 14.09
CA GLN A 314 -30.88 -7.15 14.47
C GLN A 314 -32.37 -7.24 14.77
N THR A 315 -33.13 -6.16 14.81
CA THR A 315 -34.55 -6.12 15.23
C THR A 315 -35.47 -6.98 14.39
N ASN A 316 -35.09 -7.36 13.16
CA ASN A 316 -35.89 -8.22 12.30
C ASN A 316 -34.99 -9.17 11.47
N PRO A 317 -35.05 -10.53 11.63
CA PRO A 317 -34.13 -11.46 11.02
C PRO A 317 -34.03 -11.40 9.48
N ARG A 318 -35.15 -11.11 8.80
CA ARG A 318 -35.17 -11.06 7.32
C ARG A 318 -34.79 -9.70 6.78
N SER A 319 -35.34 -8.61 7.27
CA SER A 319 -35.08 -7.25 6.82
C SER A 319 -33.76 -6.73 7.38
N GLY A 320 -33.35 -7.12 8.59
CA GLY A 320 -32.12 -6.72 9.25
C GLY A 320 -30.86 -7.20 8.53
N VAL A 321 -30.86 -8.45 8.04
CA VAL A 321 -29.73 -8.99 7.24
C VAL A 321 -29.55 -8.17 5.95
N THR A 322 -30.62 -7.94 5.19
CA THR A 322 -30.55 -7.18 3.94
C THR A 322 -30.10 -5.73 4.17
N ALA A 323 -30.66 -5.09 5.22
CA ALA A 323 -30.27 -3.74 5.61
C ALA A 323 -28.78 -3.68 6.02
N SER A 324 -28.29 -4.65 6.79
CA SER A 324 -26.89 -4.72 7.21
C SER A 324 -25.93 -4.84 6.02
N PHE A 325 -26.28 -5.67 5.03
CA PHE A 325 -25.49 -5.78 3.80
C PHE A 325 -25.47 -4.47 3.01
N GLY A 326 -26.62 -3.83 2.84
CA GLY A 326 -26.71 -2.53 2.15
C GLY A 326 -25.86 -1.47 2.83
N VAL A 327 -26.07 -1.26 4.15
CA VAL A 327 -25.30 -0.25 4.90
C VAL A 327 -23.80 -0.55 4.89
N ALA A 328 -23.39 -1.82 5.09
CA ALA A 328 -22.00 -2.17 5.09
C ALA A 328 -21.34 -2.01 3.70
N PHE A 329 -22.07 -2.34 2.62
CA PHE A 329 -21.59 -2.13 1.26
C PHE A 329 -21.32 -0.64 0.96
N PHE A 330 -22.31 0.22 1.25
CA PHE A 330 -22.13 1.67 1.08
C PHE A 330 -21.03 2.23 1.99
N SER A 331 -20.94 1.72 3.22
CA SER A 331 -19.88 2.10 4.15
C SER A 331 -18.50 1.71 3.63
N ALA A 332 -18.35 0.55 2.96
CA ALA A 332 -17.09 0.13 2.34
C ALA A 332 -16.69 1.04 1.18
N ILE A 333 -17.64 1.42 0.32
CA ILE A 333 -17.39 2.38 -0.76
C ILE A 333 -16.95 3.73 -0.17
N PHE A 334 -17.65 4.20 0.85
CA PHE A 334 -17.30 5.46 1.53
C PHE A 334 -15.94 5.38 2.21
N TYR A 335 -15.62 4.24 2.82
CA TYR A 335 -14.30 4.00 3.41
C TYR A 335 -13.18 4.11 2.37
N ILE A 336 -13.32 3.42 1.22
CA ILE A 336 -12.34 3.48 0.13
C ILE A 336 -12.22 4.92 -0.39
N GLY A 337 -13.35 5.61 -0.60
CA GLY A 337 -13.36 7.02 -1.01
C GLY A 337 -12.62 7.91 -0.01
N LEU A 338 -12.83 7.71 1.30
CA LEU A 338 -12.17 8.48 2.34
C LEU A 338 -10.67 8.20 2.43
N VAL A 339 -10.25 6.95 2.19
CA VAL A 339 -8.83 6.57 2.10
C VAL A 339 -8.17 7.31 0.93
N GLN A 340 -8.77 7.28 -0.25
CA GLN A 340 -8.23 7.95 -1.44
C GLN A 340 -8.22 9.48 -1.28
N PHE A 341 -9.27 10.04 -0.69
CA PHE A 341 -9.35 11.46 -0.38
C PHE A 341 -8.26 11.88 0.61
N GLY A 342 -8.06 11.10 1.67
CA GLY A 342 -6.98 11.33 2.63
C GLY A 342 -5.60 11.29 1.97
N GLN A 343 -5.33 10.29 1.12
CA GLN A 343 -4.08 10.21 0.35
C GLN A 343 -3.88 11.44 -0.53
N ALA A 344 -4.92 11.88 -1.25
CA ALA A 344 -4.84 13.06 -2.13
C ALA A 344 -4.50 14.32 -1.34
N LEU A 345 -5.13 14.54 -0.16
CA LEU A 345 -4.83 15.67 0.72
C LEU A 345 -3.41 15.60 1.31
N GLY A 346 -2.94 14.39 1.62
CA GLY A 346 -1.58 14.19 2.11
C GLY A 346 -0.52 14.45 1.05
N VAL A 347 -0.69 13.90 -0.14
CA VAL A 347 0.21 14.11 -1.29
C VAL A 347 0.20 15.58 -1.73
N GLY A 348 -0.96 16.23 -1.68
CA GLY A 348 -1.09 17.67 -1.95
C GLY A 348 -0.55 18.59 -0.84
N GLY A 349 -0.01 18.04 0.25
CA GLY A 349 0.56 18.83 1.36
C GLY A 349 -0.47 19.57 2.24
N VAL A 350 -1.77 19.32 2.05
CA VAL A 350 -2.85 19.97 2.82
C VAL A 350 -2.92 19.41 4.23
N LEU A 351 -2.69 18.12 4.39
CA LEU A 351 -2.69 17.44 5.68
C LEU A 351 -1.33 16.78 5.97
N PRO A 352 -0.91 16.73 7.26
CA PRO A 352 0.25 15.94 7.63
C PRO A 352 0.10 14.48 7.18
N PRO A 353 1.12 13.85 6.59
CA PRO A 353 1.05 12.51 5.98
C PRO A 353 0.44 11.43 6.88
N LEU A 354 0.80 11.43 8.17
CA LEU A 354 0.27 10.48 9.15
C LEU A 354 -1.25 10.62 9.34
N ILE A 355 -1.73 11.87 9.52
CA ILE A 355 -3.16 12.14 9.73
C ILE A 355 -3.94 11.81 8.46
N ALA A 356 -3.45 12.23 7.30
CA ALA A 356 -4.06 12.01 6.00
C ALA A 356 -4.38 10.53 5.75
N VAL A 357 -3.47 9.64 6.12
CA VAL A 357 -3.60 8.21 5.83
C VAL A 357 -4.40 7.45 6.90
N TRP A 358 -4.27 7.83 8.17
CA TRP A 358 -4.97 7.17 9.28
C TRP A 358 -6.39 7.69 9.52
N MET A 359 -6.78 8.81 8.90
CA MET A 359 -8.07 9.47 9.08
C MET A 359 -9.25 8.53 8.84
N ALA A 360 -9.24 7.78 7.74
CA ALA A 360 -10.30 6.82 7.42
C ALA A 360 -10.41 5.73 8.49
N ASN A 361 -9.28 5.15 8.89
CA ASN A 361 -9.23 4.13 9.95
C ASN A 361 -9.75 4.67 11.28
N ALA A 362 -9.35 5.89 11.67
CA ALA A 362 -9.78 6.51 12.92
C ALA A 362 -11.30 6.77 12.93
N ILE A 363 -11.84 7.35 11.86
CA ILE A 363 -13.28 7.64 11.76
C ILE A 363 -14.09 6.35 11.85
N PHE A 364 -13.74 5.34 11.05
CA PHE A 364 -14.48 4.08 11.01
C PHE A 364 -14.31 3.24 12.27
N LEU A 365 -13.15 3.32 12.93
CA LEU A 365 -12.91 2.71 14.23
C LEU A 365 -13.88 3.28 15.28
N VAL A 366 -13.98 4.62 15.35
CA VAL A 366 -14.89 5.31 16.29
C VAL A 366 -16.35 4.96 15.99
N VAL A 367 -16.75 4.99 14.72
CA VAL A 367 -18.12 4.63 14.32
C VAL A 367 -18.42 3.18 14.66
N GLY A 368 -17.51 2.24 14.33
CA GLY A 368 -17.66 0.82 14.62
C GLY A 368 -17.78 0.54 16.11
N LEU A 369 -16.93 1.15 16.93
CA LEU A 369 -16.99 1.04 18.39
C LEU A 369 -18.28 1.65 18.96
N ALA A 370 -18.71 2.80 18.47
CA ALA A 370 -19.95 3.45 18.92
C ALA A 370 -21.20 2.58 18.62
N LEU A 371 -21.28 1.99 17.42
CA LEU A 371 -22.33 1.08 17.03
C LEU A 371 -22.33 -0.20 17.91
N LEU A 372 -21.16 -0.78 18.14
CA LEU A 372 -21.02 -1.96 18.99
C LEU A 372 -21.39 -1.66 20.45
N TRP A 373 -20.97 -0.51 20.97
CA TRP A 373 -21.33 -0.07 22.32
C TRP A 373 -22.82 0.19 22.49
N LYS A 374 -23.45 0.82 21.48
CA LYS A 374 -24.89 1.06 21.49
C LYS A 374 -25.70 -0.26 21.48
N SER A 375 -25.20 -1.29 20.78
CA SER A 375 -25.84 -2.61 20.76
C SER A 375 -25.74 -3.37 22.09
N TRP A 376 -24.92 -2.90 23.01
CA TRP A 376 -24.78 -3.47 24.36
C TRP A 376 -25.89 -3.05 25.33
N LYS A 377 -26.52 -1.93 25.02
CA LYS A 377 -27.62 -1.39 25.88
C LYS A 377 -28.97 -1.99 25.59
N TRP A 378 -29.05 -2.90 24.63
CA TRP A 378 -30.28 -3.64 24.24
C TRP A 378 -30.07 -5.15 24.53
#